data_a623daad59962955dfeca2a863bc782c
#
_entry.id   a623daad59962955dfeca2a863bc782c
#
_cell.length_a   1.000
_cell.length_b   1.000
_cell.length_c   1.000
_cell.angle_alpha   90.00
_cell.angle_beta   90.00
_cell.angle_gamma   90.00
#
_symmetry.space_group_name_H-M   'P 1'
#
loop_
_entity.id
_entity.type
_entity.pdbx_description
1 polymer ?
#
loop_
_entity_poly.entity_id
_entity_poly.type
_entity_poly.pdbx_seq_one_letter_code
_entity_poly.pdbx_strand_id
1 'polypeptide(L)'
;GWLCLASPVLSNTGTNRGLPISCFGIDVADSIADIGGKNLEMMLLAKHGGGVGVGINQIRPAGASIKGNGTSDGVVPFCKIYDSSILATNQGAVRRGAASVNLNIEHEDFEDWLEIREPRGDVNRQSLNLHQCAVVGDKFMRKLLDGDTEARTKWGKLLQKRKATGEPYIMFKGNVNKQNPEQYKRLGLKVHMTNICSEITLHTDESHSFVCCLSSLNLAKYDEWKDTNLIYDATWFLDGVLEEFIQKAKGKIGFENSVRSAEKGRALGLGVLGWHTYLQEKGLPFEGLLSQYETRRIFSQIKIETERASMALAEAFGEPLWCVGTGMRNTHLRAVAPTVSNSKLSGNVSPGIEPWAANVFTEQSLKGTFIRKNPSLEKVLKHNDLNNDKVWGKILEDGGSVQGVKELDDVLLGKHKISAKEVFKTFKEINQLEVVNQAGIRQQYID
;
A
#
# COMPACT_ATOMS: atom_id res chain seq x y z
N GLY A 1 -17.14 5.51 11.37
CA GLY A 1 -17.97 5.38 10.16
C GLY A 1 -17.78 4.06 9.44
N TRP A 2 -18.59 3.78 8.45
CA TRP A 2 -18.55 2.56 7.65
C TRP A 2 -17.46 2.60 6.56
N LEU A 3 -17.26 3.80 5.99
CA LEU A 3 -16.26 4.07 4.96
C LEU A 3 -15.27 5.12 5.47
N CYS A 4 -13.99 4.89 5.27
CA CYS A 4 -12.93 5.86 5.53
C CYS A 4 -12.30 6.29 4.20
N LEU A 5 -12.49 7.53 3.83
CA LEU A 5 -11.92 8.12 2.63
C LEU A 5 -10.40 8.29 2.79
N ALA A 6 -9.64 8.06 1.72
CA ALA A 6 -8.23 8.43 1.71
C ALA A 6 -8.07 9.95 1.96
N SER A 7 -6.98 10.35 2.60
CA SER A 7 -6.82 11.74 3.04
C SER A 7 -7.05 12.78 1.92
N PRO A 8 -6.53 12.62 0.67
CA PRO A 8 -6.81 13.57 -0.39
C PRO A 8 -8.26 13.54 -0.88
N VAL A 9 -8.91 12.37 -0.87
CA VAL A 9 -10.34 12.27 -1.18
C VAL A 9 -11.13 13.09 -0.17
N LEU A 10 -10.86 12.89 1.12
CA LEU A 10 -11.55 13.60 2.21
C LEU A 10 -11.33 15.13 2.19
N SER A 11 -10.11 15.57 1.87
CA SER A 11 -9.72 16.99 1.98
C SER A 11 -9.98 17.82 0.74
N ASN A 12 -10.02 17.19 -0.45
CA ASN A 12 -9.96 17.90 -1.72
C ASN A 12 -11.17 17.65 -2.63
N THR A 13 -11.90 16.54 -2.48
CA THR A 13 -13.08 16.23 -3.31
C THR A 13 -14.16 17.29 -3.11
N GLY A 14 -14.75 17.78 -4.20
CA GLY A 14 -15.77 18.80 -4.20
C GLY A 14 -15.26 20.20 -3.82
N THR A 15 -13.95 20.42 -3.75
CA THR A 15 -13.36 21.71 -3.36
C THR A 15 -12.43 22.26 -4.45
N ASN A 16 -12.06 23.53 -4.38
CA ASN A 16 -11.03 24.12 -5.25
C ASN A 16 -9.60 23.85 -4.76
N ARG A 17 -9.41 23.01 -3.73
CA ARG A 17 -8.11 22.69 -3.15
C ARG A 17 -7.56 21.43 -3.81
N GLY A 18 -6.27 21.41 -4.14
CA GLY A 18 -5.51 20.25 -4.53
C GLY A 18 -6.19 19.25 -5.49
N LEU A 19 -5.68 18.04 -5.50
CA LEU A 19 -6.22 16.91 -6.28
C LEU A 19 -6.71 15.81 -5.32
N PRO A 20 -7.80 15.09 -5.65
CA PRO A 20 -8.38 14.09 -4.74
C PRO A 20 -7.68 12.72 -4.80
N ILE A 21 -6.50 12.63 -5.41
CA ILE A 21 -5.77 11.37 -5.59
C ILE A 21 -4.52 11.34 -4.70
N SER A 22 -4.26 10.16 -4.12
CA SER A 22 -3.13 9.93 -3.21
C SER A 22 -1.97 9.15 -3.81
N CYS A 23 -2.21 8.30 -4.81
CA CYS A 23 -1.21 7.34 -5.30
C CYS A 23 -1.00 7.45 -6.79
N PHE A 24 0.29 7.62 -7.16
CA PHE A 24 0.78 7.74 -8.53
C PHE A 24 1.98 6.85 -8.76
N GLY A 25 2.22 6.48 -10.01
CA GLY A 25 3.44 5.82 -10.42
C GLY A 25 3.91 6.31 -11.77
N ILE A 26 5.20 6.59 -11.88
CA ILE A 26 5.87 7.09 -13.08
C ILE A 26 7.04 6.17 -13.45
N ASP A 27 7.22 5.88 -14.72
CA ASP A 27 8.36 5.10 -15.22
C ASP A 27 9.33 6.02 -15.97
N VAL A 28 10.62 5.85 -15.75
CA VAL A 28 11.67 6.77 -16.25
C VAL A 28 12.47 6.06 -17.33
N ALA A 29 12.48 6.64 -18.53
CA ALA A 29 13.31 6.15 -19.63
C ALA A 29 14.77 6.66 -19.50
N ASP A 30 15.69 5.96 -20.19
CA ASP A 30 17.14 6.21 -20.15
C ASP A 30 17.53 7.41 -21.03
N SER A 31 17.02 8.59 -20.69
CA SER A 31 17.43 9.86 -21.28
C SER A 31 17.38 10.99 -20.27
N ILE A 32 18.30 11.96 -20.38
CA ILE A 32 18.31 13.11 -19.46
C ILE A 32 17.04 13.96 -19.59
N ALA A 33 16.44 14.01 -20.77
CA ALA A 33 15.18 14.71 -21.00
C ALA A 33 14.02 14.06 -20.26
N ASP A 34 13.92 12.71 -20.29
CA ASP A 34 12.87 11.99 -19.58
C ASP A 34 13.12 11.99 -18.07
N ILE A 35 14.36 11.75 -17.62
CA ILE A 35 14.75 11.82 -16.20
C ILE A 35 14.36 13.19 -15.61
N GLY A 36 14.68 14.28 -16.29
CA GLY A 36 14.32 15.64 -15.86
C GLY A 36 12.82 15.91 -15.95
N GLY A 37 12.17 15.49 -17.02
CA GLY A 37 10.71 15.61 -17.21
C GLY A 37 9.91 14.83 -16.12
N LYS A 38 10.32 13.60 -15.84
CA LYS A 38 9.71 12.77 -14.79
C LYS A 38 9.99 13.30 -13.39
N ASN A 39 11.14 13.95 -13.16
CA ASN A 39 11.38 14.65 -11.91
C ASN A 39 10.40 15.83 -11.72
N LEU A 40 10.14 16.60 -12.77
CA LEU A 40 9.14 17.67 -12.73
C LEU A 40 7.73 17.11 -12.50
N GLU A 41 7.34 16.04 -13.20
CA GLU A 41 6.07 15.34 -13.00
C GLU A 41 5.93 14.91 -11.53
N MET A 42 6.94 14.24 -10.95
CA MET A 42 6.97 13.82 -9.55
C MET A 42 6.79 15.00 -8.59
N MET A 43 7.49 16.12 -8.81
CA MET A 43 7.37 17.32 -7.98
C MET A 43 5.95 17.89 -8.00
N LEU A 44 5.31 17.95 -9.16
CA LEU A 44 3.95 18.47 -9.32
C LEU A 44 2.92 17.56 -8.64
N LEU A 45 3.05 16.24 -8.78
CA LEU A 45 2.21 15.26 -8.10
C LEU A 45 2.38 15.35 -6.56
N ALA A 46 3.63 15.42 -6.10
CA ALA A 46 3.97 15.54 -4.69
C ALA A 46 3.47 16.85 -4.07
N LYS A 47 3.54 17.97 -4.77
CA LYS A 47 3.01 19.27 -4.35
C LYS A 47 1.55 19.20 -3.97
N HIS A 48 0.76 18.35 -4.62
CA HIS A 48 -0.65 18.13 -4.32
C HIS A 48 -0.89 17.04 -3.24
N GLY A 49 0.17 16.60 -2.56
CA GLY A 49 0.10 15.60 -1.49
C GLY A 49 0.05 14.15 -2.00
N GLY A 50 0.38 13.91 -3.28
CA GLY A 50 0.49 12.58 -3.85
C GLY A 50 1.72 11.82 -3.35
N GLY A 51 1.56 10.51 -3.13
CA GLY A 51 2.67 9.56 -3.00
C GLY A 51 3.04 9.02 -4.38
N VAL A 52 4.31 9.06 -4.76
CA VAL A 52 4.75 8.72 -6.10
C VAL A 52 5.74 7.56 -6.08
N GLY A 53 5.40 6.45 -6.76
CA GLY A 53 6.37 5.42 -7.12
C GLY A 53 7.13 5.85 -8.38
N VAL A 54 8.46 5.71 -8.39
CA VAL A 54 9.32 6.05 -9.51
C VAL A 54 10.05 4.80 -9.97
N GLY A 55 9.75 4.30 -11.16
CA GLY A 55 10.45 3.18 -11.80
C GLY A 55 11.71 3.68 -12.48
N ILE A 56 12.88 3.24 -12.02
CA ILE A 56 14.18 3.61 -12.59
C ILE A 56 14.90 2.44 -13.27
N ASN A 57 14.13 1.39 -13.58
CA ASN A 57 14.65 0.14 -14.12
C ASN A 57 15.33 0.27 -15.48
N GLN A 58 14.99 1.31 -16.26
CA GLN A 58 15.48 1.49 -17.61
C GLN A 58 16.76 2.35 -17.67
N ILE A 59 17.09 3.09 -16.61
CA ILE A 59 18.28 3.91 -16.53
C ILE A 59 19.52 3.00 -16.59
N ARG A 60 20.46 3.33 -17.46
CA ARG A 60 21.70 2.53 -17.65
C ARG A 60 22.56 2.51 -16.38
N PRO A 61 23.30 1.42 -16.13
CA PRO A 61 24.14 1.30 -14.94
C PRO A 61 25.41 2.16 -15.03
N ALA A 62 26.07 2.26 -13.88
CA ALA A 62 27.41 2.85 -13.78
C ALA A 62 28.39 2.13 -14.70
N GLY A 63 29.30 2.89 -15.33
CA GLY A 63 30.27 2.36 -16.30
C GLY A 63 29.73 2.18 -17.72
N ALA A 64 28.40 2.22 -17.95
CA ALA A 64 27.82 2.13 -19.29
C ALA A 64 28.19 3.35 -20.15
N SER A 65 28.49 3.13 -21.44
CA SER A 65 28.91 4.17 -22.38
C SER A 65 27.80 5.20 -22.66
N ILE A 66 28.18 6.48 -22.70
CA ILE A 66 27.31 7.61 -23.10
C ILE A 66 27.67 8.08 -24.50
N LYS A 67 27.27 7.32 -25.54
CA LYS A 67 27.43 7.72 -26.96
C LYS A 67 28.79 8.37 -27.30
N GLY A 68 29.88 7.83 -26.73
CA GLY A 68 31.24 8.37 -26.95
C GLY A 68 31.64 9.58 -26.07
N ASN A 69 30.78 10.00 -25.15
CA ASN A 69 31.02 11.16 -24.25
C ASN A 69 31.41 10.72 -22.81
N GLY A 70 31.99 9.54 -22.64
CA GLY A 70 32.37 9.01 -21.32
C GLY A 70 31.42 7.90 -20.84
N THR A 71 31.37 7.72 -19.53
CA THR A 71 30.61 6.65 -18.88
C THR A 71 29.56 7.21 -17.90
N SER A 72 28.48 6.47 -17.70
CA SER A 72 27.42 6.78 -16.74
C SER A 72 27.90 6.56 -15.31
N ASP A 73 27.42 7.36 -14.37
CA ASP A 73 27.54 7.14 -12.92
C ASP A 73 26.36 6.33 -12.35
N GLY A 74 25.48 5.80 -13.21
CA GLY A 74 24.37 4.93 -12.87
C GLY A 74 23.16 5.62 -12.25
N VAL A 75 22.35 4.83 -11.49
CA VAL A 75 21.06 5.31 -10.95
C VAL A 75 21.19 6.15 -9.69
N VAL A 76 22.25 6.01 -8.91
CA VAL A 76 22.37 6.64 -7.58
C VAL A 76 22.36 8.16 -7.63
N PRO A 77 23.07 8.85 -8.55
CA PRO A 77 22.99 10.30 -8.68
C PRO A 77 21.58 10.80 -9.00
N PHE A 78 20.82 10.08 -9.82
CA PHE A 78 19.44 10.44 -10.11
C PHE A 78 18.50 10.23 -8.92
N CYS A 79 18.72 9.21 -8.10
CA CYS A 79 18.02 9.08 -6.81
C CYS A 79 18.25 10.32 -5.93
N LYS A 80 19.46 10.87 -5.91
CA LYS A 80 19.77 12.11 -5.15
C LYS A 80 18.98 13.32 -5.64
N ILE A 81 18.77 13.44 -6.95
CA ILE A 81 17.93 14.50 -7.53
C ILE A 81 16.48 14.33 -7.05
N TYR A 82 15.90 13.13 -7.15
CA TYR A 82 14.54 12.85 -6.70
C TYR A 82 14.37 13.08 -5.19
N ASP A 83 15.35 12.67 -4.37
CA ASP A 83 15.37 12.90 -2.93
C ASP A 83 15.29 14.40 -2.58
N SER A 84 16.16 15.19 -3.20
CA SER A 84 16.20 16.63 -2.99
C SER A 84 14.93 17.34 -3.48
N SER A 85 14.39 16.89 -4.60
CA SER A 85 13.14 17.42 -5.19
C SER A 85 11.93 17.16 -4.30
N ILE A 86 11.79 15.94 -3.74
CA ILE A 86 10.71 15.61 -2.80
C ILE A 86 10.84 16.45 -1.52
N LEU A 87 12.04 16.59 -0.98
CA LEU A 87 12.27 17.42 0.21
C LEU A 87 11.88 18.88 -0.05
N ALA A 88 12.27 19.43 -1.20
CA ALA A 88 11.98 20.82 -1.58
C ALA A 88 10.48 21.10 -1.79
N THR A 89 9.69 20.11 -2.28
CA THR A 89 8.26 20.30 -2.54
C THR A 89 7.38 20.19 -1.30
N ASN A 90 7.92 19.76 -0.16
CA ASN A 90 7.17 19.58 1.09
C ASN A 90 6.94 20.87 1.90
N GLN A 91 7.10 22.04 1.30
CA GLN A 91 6.94 23.33 1.97
C GLN A 91 5.47 23.70 2.15
N GLY A 92 5.02 23.78 3.41
CA GLY A 92 3.70 24.31 3.77
C GLY A 92 2.50 23.44 3.39
N ALA A 93 2.69 22.19 2.99
CA ALA A 93 1.61 21.29 2.63
C ALA A 93 0.91 20.69 3.86
N VAL A 94 -0.43 20.56 3.81
CA VAL A 94 -1.24 19.85 4.82
C VAL A 94 -0.86 18.37 4.85
N ARG A 95 -0.63 17.78 3.68
CA ARG A 95 -0.07 16.44 3.50
C ARG A 95 1.24 16.56 2.71
N ARG A 96 2.32 16.05 3.28
CA ARG A 96 3.61 16.01 2.60
C ARG A 96 3.58 14.99 1.46
N GLY A 97 4.13 15.37 0.31
CA GLY A 97 4.44 14.43 -0.76
C GLY A 97 5.55 13.48 -0.32
N ALA A 98 5.56 12.28 -0.88
CA ALA A 98 6.60 11.30 -0.63
C ALA A 98 6.85 10.49 -1.90
N ALA A 99 8.04 9.92 -2.06
CA ALA A 99 8.36 9.09 -3.21
C ALA A 99 9.09 7.80 -2.81
N SER A 100 8.92 6.77 -3.65
CA SER A 100 9.74 5.57 -3.62
C SER A 100 10.42 5.37 -4.97
N VAL A 101 11.62 4.79 -4.95
CA VAL A 101 12.32 4.36 -6.16
C VAL A 101 12.27 2.84 -6.27
N ASN A 102 11.90 2.37 -7.46
CA ASN A 102 11.74 0.94 -7.78
C ASN A 102 12.88 0.50 -8.70
N LEU A 103 13.68 -0.48 -8.29
CA LEU A 103 14.79 -1.00 -9.08
C LEU A 103 14.77 -2.53 -9.14
N ASN A 104 15.03 -3.07 -10.34
CA ASN A 104 15.14 -4.52 -10.54
C ASN A 104 16.38 -5.07 -9.82
N ILE A 105 16.21 -6.16 -9.10
CA ILE A 105 17.29 -6.86 -8.40
C ILE A 105 18.42 -7.32 -9.36
N GLU A 106 18.11 -7.53 -10.63
CA GLU A 106 19.10 -7.89 -11.66
C GLU A 106 19.84 -6.67 -12.26
N HIS A 107 19.49 -5.42 -11.85
CA HIS A 107 20.22 -4.23 -12.27
C HIS A 107 21.64 -4.23 -11.71
N GLU A 108 22.63 -3.78 -12.50
CA GLU A 108 24.03 -3.80 -12.09
C GLU A 108 24.31 -2.91 -10.88
N ASP A 109 23.63 -1.75 -10.76
CA ASP A 109 23.74 -0.82 -9.63
C ASP A 109 22.90 -1.23 -8.41
N PHE A 110 22.26 -2.40 -8.41
CA PHE A 110 21.32 -2.76 -7.34
C PHE A 110 21.94 -2.75 -5.94
N GLU A 111 23.19 -3.19 -5.81
CA GLU A 111 23.87 -3.21 -4.51
C GLU A 111 24.19 -1.81 -4.01
N ASP A 112 24.66 -0.92 -4.88
CA ASP A 112 24.90 0.50 -4.56
C ASP A 112 23.58 1.21 -4.21
N TRP A 113 22.51 0.90 -4.95
CA TRP A 113 21.18 1.43 -4.69
C TRP A 113 20.61 0.94 -3.35
N LEU A 114 20.92 -0.26 -2.86
CA LEU A 114 20.52 -0.71 -1.53
C LEU A 114 21.07 0.18 -0.41
N GLU A 115 22.21 0.84 -0.62
CA GLU A 115 22.89 1.64 0.40
C GLU A 115 22.44 3.10 0.46
N ILE A 116 21.64 3.61 -0.50
CA ILE A 116 21.29 5.05 -0.58
C ILE A 116 20.58 5.61 0.66
N ARG A 117 19.95 4.75 1.48
CA ARG A 117 19.29 5.15 2.73
C ARG A 117 20.17 5.02 3.97
N GLU A 118 21.42 4.61 3.84
CA GLU A 118 22.34 4.57 4.94
C GLU A 118 22.85 5.99 5.27
N PRO A 119 22.72 6.48 6.52
CA PRO A 119 23.18 7.81 6.92
C PRO A 119 24.70 7.83 7.20
N ARG A 120 25.48 7.25 6.30
CA ARG A 120 26.95 7.14 6.40
C ARG A 120 27.59 7.18 5.01
N GLY A 121 28.87 7.50 4.95
CA GLY A 121 29.62 7.60 3.70
C GLY A 121 29.40 8.94 2.98
N ASP A 122 29.50 8.94 1.66
CA ASP A 122 29.35 10.14 0.84
C ASP A 122 27.91 10.65 0.83
N VAL A 123 27.71 11.88 1.31
CA VAL A 123 26.41 12.58 1.34
C VAL A 123 25.77 12.69 -0.05
N ASN A 124 26.58 12.79 -1.12
CA ASN A 124 26.05 12.87 -2.48
C ASN A 124 25.44 11.55 -2.97
N ARG A 125 25.76 10.45 -2.31
CA ARG A 125 25.21 9.12 -2.62
C ARG A 125 24.04 8.75 -1.69
N GLN A 126 23.64 9.63 -0.76
CA GLN A 126 22.55 9.40 0.19
C GLN A 126 21.23 9.99 -0.29
N SER A 127 20.15 9.22 -0.14
CA SER A 127 18.78 9.59 -0.49
C SER A 127 17.83 9.15 0.65
N LEU A 128 17.91 9.83 1.79
CA LEU A 128 17.28 9.42 3.05
C LEU A 128 15.76 9.64 3.07
N ASN A 129 15.22 10.47 2.17
CA ASN A 129 13.79 10.78 2.08
C ASN A 129 13.04 9.91 1.06
N LEU A 130 13.76 9.10 0.27
CA LEU A 130 13.15 8.16 -0.67
C LEU A 130 12.94 6.80 -0.01
N HIS A 131 11.78 6.21 -0.24
CA HIS A 131 11.54 4.80 0.04
C HIS A 131 12.08 3.93 -1.11
N GLN A 132 12.28 2.65 -0.85
CA GLN A 132 12.84 1.72 -1.83
C GLN A 132 11.92 0.53 -2.05
N CYS A 133 11.81 0.08 -3.32
CA CYS A 133 11.14 -1.18 -3.68
C CYS A 133 12.01 -1.98 -4.64
N ALA A 134 12.40 -3.19 -4.24
CA ALA A 134 13.12 -4.14 -5.09
C ALA A 134 12.12 -4.88 -6.00
N VAL A 135 12.31 -4.80 -7.30
CA VAL A 135 11.51 -5.52 -8.29
C VAL A 135 12.20 -6.83 -8.62
N VAL A 136 11.53 -7.96 -8.35
CA VAL A 136 12.09 -9.31 -8.50
C VAL A 136 11.35 -10.07 -9.58
N GLY A 137 12.07 -10.48 -10.62
CA GLY A 137 11.53 -11.26 -11.74
C GLY A 137 11.64 -12.76 -11.54
N ASP A 138 10.82 -13.53 -12.28
CA ASP A 138 10.81 -15.01 -12.23
C ASP A 138 12.15 -15.63 -12.60
N LYS A 139 12.90 -15.00 -13.52
CA LYS A 139 14.22 -15.47 -13.94
C LYS A 139 15.21 -15.46 -12.77
N PHE A 140 15.22 -14.36 -12.00
CA PHE A 140 16.05 -14.26 -10.80
C PHE A 140 15.65 -15.31 -9.76
N MET A 141 14.33 -15.47 -9.51
CA MET A 141 13.84 -16.45 -8.53
C MET A 141 14.19 -17.89 -8.92
N ARG A 142 14.18 -18.22 -10.20
CA ARG A 142 14.64 -19.53 -10.67
C ARG A 142 16.13 -19.74 -10.40
N LYS A 143 16.99 -18.79 -10.76
CA LYS A 143 18.43 -18.84 -10.43
C LYS A 143 18.65 -19.05 -8.93
N LEU A 144 17.91 -18.30 -8.09
CA LEU A 144 18.00 -18.41 -6.63
C LEU A 144 17.65 -19.83 -6.15
N LEU A 145 16.57 -20.44 -6.66
CA LEU A 145 16.12 -21.79 -6.32
C LEU A 145 17.09 -22.86 -6.85
N ASP A 146 17.64 -22.67 -8.04
CA ASP A 146 18.62 -23.56 -8.64
C ASP A 146 20.00 -23.50 -7.96
N GLY A 147 20.19 -22.60 -7.00
CA GLY A 147 21.39 -22.55 -6.18
C GLY A 147 22.49 -21.65 -6.72
N ASP A 148 22.20 -20.76 -7.67
CA ASP A 148 23.15 -19.78 -8.18
C ASP A 148 23.73 -18.90 -7.06
N THR A 149 25.05 -18.88 -6.96
CA THR A 149 25.76 -18.24 -5.84
C THR A 149 25.60 -16.72 -5.85
N GLU A 150 25.61 -16.09 -7.03
CA GLU A 150 25.45 -14.65 -7.18
C GLU A 150 24.03 -14.25 -6.78
N ALA A 151 23.01 -14.96 -7.26
CA ALA A 151 21.61 -14.71 -6.91
C ALA A 151 21.37 -14.88 -5.40
N ARG A 152 21.96 -15.91 -4.78
CA ARG A 152 21.87 -16.13 -3.33
C ARG A 152 22.54 -15.03 -2.53
N THR A 153 23.71 -14.57 -2.95
CA THR A 153 24.43 -13.49 -2.31
C THR A 153 23.63 -12.20 -2.38
N LYS A 154 23.14 -11.83 -3.56
CA LYS A 154 22.35 -10.63 -3.79
C LYS A 154 21.02 -10.65 -3.01
N TRP A 155 20.33 -11.79 -2.98
CA TRP A 155 19.14 -12.01 -2.18
C TRP A 155 19.41 -11.89 -0.68
N GLY A 156 20.53 -12.47 -0.20
CA GLY A 156 20.96 -12.37 1.19
C GLY A 156 21.20 -10.91 1.63
N LYS A 157 21.88 -10.11 0.79
CA LYS A 157 22.08 -8.67 1.04
C LYS A 157 20.75 -7.92 1.15
N LEU A 158 19.82 -8.17 0.22
CA LEU A 158 18.47 -7.60 0.23
C LEU A 158 17.75 -7.90 1.55
N LEU A 159 17.72 -9.18 1.98
CA LEU A 159 17.05 -9.58 3.21
C LEU A 159 17.73 -9.01 4.47
N GLN A 160 19.05 -8.93 4.49
CA GLN A 160 19.80 -8.29 5.60
C GLN A 160 19.44 -6.80 5.72
N LYS A 161 19.40 -6.08 4.58
CA LYS A 161 19.00 -4.67 4.55
C LYS A 161 17.57 -4.50 5.06
N ARG A 162 16.64 -5.31 4.54
CA ARG A 162 15.25 -5.29 4.97
C ARG A 162 15.07 -5.58 6.46
N LYS A 163 15.83 -6.52 7.01
CA LYS A 163 15.83 -6.82 8.46
C LYS A 163 16.32 -5.64 9.28
N ALA A 164 17.33 -4.92 8.80
CA ALA A 164 17.95 -3.81 9.52
C ALA A 164 17.10 -2.53 9.48
N THR A 165 16.44 -2.24 8.36
CA THR A 165 15.80 -0.94 8.10
C THR A 165 14.29 -1.01 7.84
N GLY A 166 13.70 -2.21 7.63
CA GLY A 166 12.32 -2.40 7.15
C GLY A 166 12.16 -2.24 5.63
N GLU A 167 13.18 -1.82 4.92
CA GLU A 167 13.22 -1.59 3.48
C GLU A 167 14.41 -2.32 2.82
N PRO A 168 14.36 -2.54 1.49
CA PRO A 168 13.31 -2.19 0.55
C PRO A 168 12.04 -3.06 0.68
N TYR A 169 10.91 -2.58 0.17
CA TYR A 169 9.77 -3.43 -0.17
C TYR A 169 10.17 -4.42 -1.26
N ILE A 170 9.42 -5.49 -1.44
CA ILE A 170 9.70 -6.51 -2.47
C ILE A 170 8.46 -6.71 -3.34
N MET A 171 8.60 -6.49 -4.64
CA MET A 171 7.59 -6.76 -5.64
C MET A 171 7.97 -7.96 -6.49
N PHE A 172 7.17 -9.02 -6.47
CA PHE A 172 7.35 -10.17 -7.36
C PHE A 172 6.67 -9.91 -8.71
N LYS A 173 7.42 -9.28 -9.62
CA LYS A 173 6.94 -8.80 -10.92
C LYS A 173 6.26 -9.89 -11.76
N GLY A 174 6.78 -11.10 -11.74
CA GLY A 174 6.22 -12.22 -12.47
C GLY A 174 4.83 -12.60 -11.97
N ASN A 175 4.68 -12.71 -10.64
CA ASN A 175 3.39 -13.02 -10.01
C ASN A 175 2.35 -11.92 -10.29
N VAL A 176 2.74 -10.65 -10.16
CA VAL A 176 1.86 -9.50 -10.46
C VAL A 176 1.36 -9.57 -11.90
N ASN A 177 2.26 -9.68 -12.88
CA ASN A 177 1.85 -9.70 -14.29
C ASN A 177 1.07 -10.96 -14.68
N LYS A 178 1.28 -12.08 -14.00
CA LYS A 178 0.51 -13.31 -14.19
C LYS A 178 -0.94 -13.15 -13.70
N GLN A 179 -1.13 -12.37 -12.64
CA GLN A 179 -2.44 -12.13 -12.02
C GLN A 179 -3.14 -10.87 -12.53
N ASN A 180 -2.53 -10.12 -13.45
CA ASN A 180 -3.16 -8.96 -14.07
C ASN A 180 -4.60 -9.27 -14.51
N PRO A 181 -5.52 -8.32 -14.41
CA PRO A 181 -6.88 -8.48 -14.90
C PRO A 181 -6.90 -8.70 -16.41
N GLU A 182 -8.01 -9.28 -16.91
CA GLU A 182 -8.16 -9.69 -18.31
C GLU A 182 -7.95 -8.51 -19.28
N GLN A 183 -8.36 -7.31 -18.91
CA GLN A 183 -8.15 -6.08 -19.67
C GLN A 183 -6.67 -5.88 -20.00
N TYR A 184 -5.80 -6.02 -18.99
CA TYR A 184 -4.36 -5.85 -19.15
C TYR A 184 -3.72 -6.97 -19.97
N LYS A 185 -4.14 -8.23 -19.72
CA LYS A 185 -3.62 -9.39 -20.48
C LYS A 185 -3.93 -9.27 -21.96
N ARG A 186 -5.19 -8.92 -22.29
CA ARG A 186 -5.65 -8.77 -23.67
C ARG A 186 -4.92 -7.66 -24.44
N LEU A 187 -4.62 -6.57 -23.76
CA LEU A 187 -3.92 -5.41 -24.34
C LEU A 187 -2.39 -5.52 -24.23
N GLY A 188 -1.85 -6.55 -23.57
CA GLY A 188 -0.42 -6.69 -23.36
C GLY A 188 0.18 -5.67 -22.40
N LEU A 189 -0.64 -5.01 -21.57
CA LEU A 189 -0.19 -4.02 -20.61
C LEU A 189 0.61 -4.70 -19.49
N LYS A 190 1.75 -4.13 -19.13
CA LYS A 190 2.66 -4.71 -18.13
C LYS A 190 2.85 -3.78 -16.95
N VAL A 191 3.02 -4.39 -15.79
CA VAL A 191 3.38 -3.72 -14.54
C VAL A 191 4.89 -3.84 -14.36
N HIS A 192 5.56 -2.70 -14.14
CA HIS A 192 7.01 -2.61 -14.00
C HIS A 192 7.45 -2.19 -12.60
N MET A 193 6.56 -1.60 -11.83
CA MET A 193 6.84 -0.97 -10.55
C MET A 193 5.56 -0.85 -9.71
N THR A 194 5.68 -0.41 -8.47
CA THR A 194 4.57 -0.15 -7.56
C THR A 194 4.50 1.31 -7.15
N ASN A 195 3.39 1.71 -6.48
CA ASN A 195 3.32 2.97 -5.75
C ASN A 195 4.22 2.95 -4.50
N ILE A 196 4.22 4.05 -3.75
CA ILE A 196 5.07 4.22 -2.58
C ILE A 196 4.86 3.17 -1.46
N CYS A 197 3.63 2.68 -1.29
CA CYS A 197 3.29 1.70 -0.24
C CYS A 197 3.21 0.26 -0.76
N SER A 198 3.49 0.04 -2.04
CA SER A 198 3.54 -1.27 -2.73
C SER A 198 2.21 -2.03 -2.85
N GLU A 199 1.07 -1.38 -2.58
CA GLU A 199 -0.27 -1.99 -2.74
C GLU A 199 -0.89 -1.78 -4.11
N ILE A 200 -0.35 -0.88 -4.96
CA ILE A 200 -0.86 -0.56 -6.29
C ILE A 200 0.11 -1.06 -7.36
N THR A 201 -0.39 -1.90 -8.24
CA THR A 201 0.36 -2.53 -9.32
C THR A 201 -0.35 -2.27 -10.65
N LEU A 202 -0.16 -1.09 -11.21
CA LEU A 202 -0.77 -0.64 -12.45
C LEU A 202 0.26 -0.46 -13.55
N HIS A 203 -0.21 -0.44 -14.81
CA HIS A 203 0.64 -0.23 -15.98
C HIS A 203 1.24 1.16 -16.01
N THR A 204 2.53 1.22 -16.34
CA THR A 204 3.29 2.44 -16.64
C THR A 204 4.14 2.25 -17.89
N ASP A 205 4.33 3.32 -18.63
CA ASP A 205 5.32 3.44 -19.70
C ASP A 205 5.74 4.93 -19.85
N GLU A 206 6.49 5.27 -20.88
CA GLU A 206 6.96 6.64 -21.12
C GLU A 206 5.81 7.66 -21.19
N SER A 207 4.62 7.24 -21.66
CA SER A 207 3.45 8.07 -21.90
C SER A 207 2.30 7.87 -20.90
N HIS A 208 2.41 6.90 -20.01
CA HIS A 208 1.37 6.55 -19.04
C HIS A 208 1.94 6.48 -17.63
N SER A 209 1.49 7.41 -16.79
CA SER A 209 1.74 7.40 -15.35
C SER A 209 0.47 6.94 -14.64
N PHE A 210 0.55 5.89 -13.84
CA PHE A 210 -0.66 5.36 -13.23
C PHE A 210 -1.23 6.25 -12.12
N VAL A 211 -2.54 6.14 -11.94
CA VAL A 211 -3.32 6.84 -10.92
C VAL A 211 -4.25 5.84 -10.28
N CYS A 212 -4.36 5.87 -8.95
CA CYS A 212 -5.34 5.06 -8.23
C CYS A 212 -6.10 5.88 -7.19
N CYS A 213 -7.43 5.76 -7.21
CA CYS A 213 -8.34 6.40 -6.27
C CYS A 213 -8.67 5.43 -5.13
N LEU A 214 -8.25 5.76 -3.90
CA LEU A 214 -8.29 4.86 -2.75
C LEU A 214 -9.33 5.28 -1.71
N SER A 215 -10.00 4.29 -1.10
CA SER A 215 -10.75 4.41 0.16
C SER A 215 -10.88 3.04 0.83
N SER A 216 -11.32 2.99 2.07
CA SER A 216 -11.33 1.75 2.86
C SER A 216 -12.63 1.54 3.62
N LEU A 217 -13.23 0.37 3.48
CA LEU A 217 -14.38 -0.09 4.26
C LEU A 217 -13.92 -0.45 5.68
N ASN A 218 -14.67 -0.03 6.69
CA ASN A 218 -14.37 -0.33 8.09
C ASN A 218 -14.95 -1.68 8.49
N LEU A 219 -14.11 -2.70 8.56
CA LEU A 219 -14.54 -4.05 8.92
C LEU A 219 -14.99 -4.20 10.38
N ALA A 220 -14.52 -3.33 11.29
CA ALA A 220 -15.05 -3.31 12.66
C ALA A 220 -16.55 -3.00 12.70
N LYS A 221 -17.09 -2.45 11.60
CA LYS A 221 -18.51 -2.17 11.40
C LYS A 221 -19.19 -3.07 10.36
N TYR A 222 -18.56 -4.20 10.03
CA TYR A 222 -19.03 -5.09 8.97
C TYR A 222 -20.48 -5.52 9.14
N ASP A 223 -20.91 -5.91 10.33
CA ASP A 223 -22.29 -6.35 10.59
C ASP A 223 -23.35 -5.25 10.41
N GLU A 224 -22.93 -3.97 10.50
CA GLU A 224 -23.82 -2.83 10.30
C GLU A 224 -24.07 -2.54 8.81
N TRP A 225 -23.10 -2.87 7.94
CA TRP A 225 -23.16 -2.48 6.52
C TRP A 225 -23.19 -3.63 5.52
N LYS A 226 -22.92 -4.87 5.93
CA LYS A 226 -22.81 -6.04 5.03
C LYS A 226 -24.03 -6.30 4.16
N ASP A 227 -25.23 -5.96 4.65
CA ASP A 227 -26.51 -6.15 3.97
C ASP A 227 -27.04 -4.86 3.33
N THR A 228 -26.18 -3.85 3.17
CA THR A 228 -26.50 -2.56 2.52
C THR A 228 -25.82 -2.45 1.15
N ASN A 229 -26.09 -1.38 0.42
CA ASN A 229 -25.44 -1.07 -0.86
C ASN A 229 -24.08 -0.38 -0.69
N LEU A 230 -23.49 -0.31 0.51
CA LEU A 230 -22.29 0.48 0.80
C LEU A 230 -21.14 0.22 -0.18
N ILE A 231 -20.85 -1.04 -0.53
CA ILE A 231 -19.72 -1.39 -1.41
C ILE A 231 -20.00 -0.86 -2.83
N TYR A 232 -21.22 -1.06 -3.31
CA TYR A 232 -21.67 -0.58 -4.61
C TYR A 232 -21.59 0.95 -4.70
N ASP A 233 -22.17 1.65 -3.73
CA ASP A 233 -22.20 3.12 -3.67
C ASP A 233 -20.80 3.72 -3.52
N ALA A 234 -19.93 3.09 -2.71
CA ALA A 234 -18.54 3.49 -2.57
C ALA A 234 -17.76 3.36 -3.89
N THR A 235 -18.03 2.34 -4.69
CA THR A 235 -17.40 2.16 -6.02
C THR A 235 -17.83 3.27 -6.98
N TRP A 236 -19.12 3.59 -7.02
CA TRP A 236 -19.65 4.72 -7.80
C TRP A 236 -19.04 6.04 -7.36
N PHE A 237 -18.97 6.27 -6.06
CA PHE A 237 -18.35 7.47 -5.49
C PHE A 237 -16.89 7.61 -5.93
N LEU A 238 -16.10 6.52 -5.87
CA LEU A 238 -14.68 6.57 -6.25
C LEU A 238 -14.48 6.81 -7.75
N ASP A 239 -15.34 6.28 -8.61
CA ASP A 239 -15.31 6.59 -10.05
C ASP A 239 -15.60 8.08 -10.30
N GLY A 240 -16.55 8.67 -9.54
CA GLY A 240 -16.82 10.11 -9.56
C GLY A 240 -15.66 10.96 -9.07
N VAL A 241 -14.95 10.52 -8.01
CA VAL A 241 -13.73 11.18 -7.51
C VAL A 241 -12.61 11.13 -8.56
N LEU A 242 -12.49 10.03 -9.29
CA LEU A 242 -11.51 9.90 -10.37
C LEU A 242 -11.87 10.81 -11.55
N GLU A 243 -13.16 10.96 -11.87
CA GLU A 243 -13.62 11.92 -12.88
C GLU A 243 -13.26 13.35 -12.46
N GLU A 244 -13.48 13.72 -11.19
CA GLU A 244 -13.07 15.04 -10.69
C GLU A 244 -11.56 15.26 -10.84
N PHE A 245 -10.73 14.24 -10.59
CA PHE A 245 -9.30 14.32 -10.85
C PHE A 245 -9.00 14.63 -12.31
N ILE A 246 -9.61 13.87 -13.24
CA ILE A 246 -9.44 14.07 -14.68
C ILE A 246 -9.78 15.50 -15.06
N GLN A 247 -10.94 16.02 -14.66
CA GLN A 247 -11.38 17.37 -14.97
C GLN A 247 -10.45 18.46 -14.38
N LYS A 248 -9.98 18.27 -13.16
CA LYS A 248 -9.09 19.22 -12.48
C LYS A 248 -7.67 19.21 -13.03
N ALA A 249 -7.18 18.07 -13.51
CA ALA A 249 -5.80 17.89 -13.97
C ALA A 249 -5.64 18.08 -15.49
N LYS A 250 -6.70 17.89 -16.26
CA LYS A 250 -6.68 18.00 -17.74
C LYS A 250 -6.17 19.35 -18.20
N GLY A 251 -5.21 19.35 -19.12
CA GLY A 251 -4.57 20.55 -19.67
C GLY A 251 -3.55 21.22 -18.75
N LYS A 252 -3.25 20.67 -17.59
CA LYS A 252 -2.18 21.15 -16.70
C LYS A 252 -0.86 20.47 -17.03
N ILE A 253 0.19 21.28 -17.13
CA ILE A 253 1.57 20.80 -17.36
C ILE A 253 1.97 19.78 -16.28
N GLY A 254 2.53 18.65 -16.70
CA GLY A 254 3.02 17.58 -15.83
C GLY A 254 1.96 16.61 -15.33
N PHE A 255 0.71 16.70 -15.82
CA PHE A 255 -0.37 15.76 -15.51
C PHE A 255 -0.85 14.98 -16.73
N GLU A 256 -0.29 15.20 -17.90
CA GLU A 256 -0.73 14.63 -19.17
C GLU A 256 -0.74 13.10 -19.14
N ASN A 257 0.32 12.48 -18.60
CA ASN A 257 0.46 11.04 -18.52
C ASN A 257 -0.50 10.43 -17.50
N SER A 258 -0.67 11.09 -16.35
CA SER A 258 -1.58 10.67 -15.29
C SER A 258 -3.05 10.79 -15.75
N VAL A 259 -3.42 11.86 -16.42
CA VAL A 259 -4.76 12.05 -17.00
C VAL A 259 -5.04 10.98 -18.06
N ARG A 260 -4.07 10.72 -18.95
CA ARG A 260 -4.20 9.72 -20.00
C ARG A 260 -4.44 8.31 -19.44
N SER A 261 -3.72 7.93 -18.39
CA SER A 261 -3.93 6.65 -17.70
C SER A 261 -5.29 6.60 -17.00
N ALA A 262 -5.67 7.69 -16.33
CA ALA A 262 -6.96 7.79 -15.65
C ALA A 262 -8.14 7.69 -16.63
N GLU A 263 -8.08 8.38 -17.78
CA GLU A 263 -9.11 8.31 -18.82
C GLU A 263 -9.22 6.92 -19.45
N LYS A 264 -8.10 6.24 -19.70
CA LYS A 264 -8.07 4.94 -20.37
C LYS A 264 -8.42 3.75 -19.49
N GLY A 265 -8.06 3.80 -18.21
CA GLY A 265 -8.14 2.63 -17.33
C GLY A 265 -9.10 2.78 -16.17
N ARG A 266 -9.31 3.98 -15.68
CA ARG A 266 -10.19 4.32 -14.53
C ARG A 266 -9.99 3.39 -13.33
N ALA A 267 -8.73 3.16 -12.93
CA ALA A 267 -8.40 2.26 -11.84
C ALA A 267 -8.83 2.81 -10.48
N LEU A 268 -9.53 1.99 -9.71
CA LEU A 268 -9.97 2.24 -8.34
C LEU A 268 -9.25 1.30 -7.37
N GLY A 269 -9.24 1.65 -6.10
CA GLY A 269 -8.67 0.84 -5.05
C GLY A 269 -9.54 0.89 -3.78
N LEU A 270 -10.72 0.26 -3.82
CA LEU A 270 -11.53 0.09 -2.62
C LEU A 270 -10.94 -1.04 -1.78
N GLY A 271 -10.41 -0.68 -0.61
CA GLY A 271 -9.82 -1.61 0.33
C GLY A 271 -10.59 -1.71 1.63
N VAL A 272 -9.91 -2.18 2.66
CA VAL A 272 -10.46 -2.36 4.00
C VAL A 272 -9.51 -1.84 5.07
N LEU A 273 -10.05 -1.55 6.25
CA LEU A 273 -9.31 -1.36 7.50
C LEU A 273 -10.05 -2.07 8.64
N GLY A 274 -9.38 -2.26 9.76
CA GLY A 274 -9.99 -2.87 10.94
C GLY A 274 -10.12 -4.39 10.90
N TRP A 275 -9.34 -5.10 10.08
CA TRP A 275 -9.42 -6.55 9.96
C TRP A 275 -9.18 -7.27 11.29
N HIS A 276 -8.07 -6.99 11.98
CA HIS A 276 -7.80 -7.64 13.27
C HIS A 276 -8.81 -7.24 14.34
N THR A 277 -9.24 -5.98 14.36
CA THR A 277 -10.33 -5.51 15.25
C THR A 277 -11.62 -6.28 15.01
N TYR A 278 -12.00 -6.52 13.74
CA TYR A 278 -13.16 -7.33 13.39
C TYR A 278 -13.06 -8.75 13.97
N LEU A 279 -11.92 -9.41 13.80
CA LEU A 279 -11.69 -10.75 14.34
C LEU A 279 -11.79 -10.75 15.87
N GLN A 280 -11.16 -9.79 16.54
CA GLN A 280 -11.20 -9.66 18.00
C GLN A 280 -12.62 -9.43 18.51
N GLU A 281 -13.43 -8.62 17.86
CA GLU A 281 -14.82 -8.38 18.22
C GLU A 281 -15.71 -9.63 18.02
N LYS A 282 -15.33 -10.53 17.10
CA LYS A 282 -15.97 -11.84 16.91
C LYS A 282 -15.44 -12.91 17.87
N GLY A 283 -14.43 -12.61 18.68
CA GLY A 283 -13.72 -13.58 19.52
C GLY A 283 -12.98 -14.63 18.69
N LEU A 284 -12.41 -14.22 17.55
CA LEU A 284 -11.66 -15.07 16.63
C LEU A 284 -10.17 -14.74 16.67
N PRO A 285 -9.28 -15.73 16.66
CA PRO A 285 -7.85 -15.50 16.53
C PRO A 285 -7.51 -15.02 15.12
N PHE A 286 -6.38 -14.36 14.98
CA PHE A 286 -5.86 -13.96 13.65
C PHE A 286 -5.48 -15.20 12.83
N GLU A 287 -4.98 -16.24 13.48
CA GLU A 287 -4.49 -17.47 12.89
C GLU A 287 -5.61 -18.53 12.70
N GLY A 288 -5.41 -19.40 11.72
CA GLY A 288 -6.21 -20.62 11.57
C GLY A 288 -7.44 -20.50 10.67
N LEU A 289 -8.23 -21.57 10.62
CA LEU A 289 -9.30 -21.77 9.64
C LEU A 289 -10.47 -20.80 9.78
N LEU A 290 -10.78 -20.35 11.01
CA LEU A 290 -11.90 -19.43 11.23
C LEU A 290 -11.66 -18.08 10.60
N SER A 291 -10.47 -17.50 10.78
CA SER A 291 -10.11 -16.24 10.15
C SER A 291 -9.96 -16.36 8.62
N GLN A 292 -9.47 -17.51 8.13
CA GLN A 292 -9.43 -17.80 6.70
C GLN A 292 -10.83 -17.89 6.08
N TYR A 293 -11.79 -18.49 6.78
CA TYR A 293 -13.20 -18.53 6.36
C TYR A 293 -13.79 -17.13 6.27
N GLU A 294 -13.61 -16.30 7.30
CA GLU A 294 -14.08 -14.91 7.30
C GLU A 294 -13.40 -14.09 6.19
N THR A 295 -12.11 -14.31 5.93
CA THR A 295 -11.39 -13.70 4.82
C THR A 295 -12.09 -14.00 3.49
N ARG A 296 -12.35 -15.28 3.17
CA ARG A 296 -13.03 -15.66 1.92
C ARG A 296 -14.42 -15.04 1.82
N ARG A 297 -15.19 -15.12 2.88
CA ARG A 297 -16.57 -14.62 2.93
C ARG A 297 -16.65 -13.12 2.65
N ILE A 298 -15.87 -12.32 3.36
CA ILE A 298 -15.92 -10.86 3.27
C ILE A 298 -15.32 -10.37 1.94
N PHE A 299 -14.14 -10.86 1.56
CA PHE A 299 -13.48 -10.40 0.35
C PHE A 299 -14.17 -10.89 -0.93
N SER A 300 -14.84 -12.06 -0.90
CA SER A 300 -15.71 -12.49 -1.99
C SER A 300 -16.90 -11.53 -2.19
N GLN A 301 -17.55 -11.10 -1.10
CA GLN A 301 -18.62 -10.11 -1.18
C GLN A 301 -18.12 -8.79 -1.77
N ILE A 302 -16.98 -8.28 -1.28
CA ILE A 302 -16.39 -7.03 -1.80
C ILE A 302 -16.11 -7.16 -3.30
N LYS A 303 -15.57 -8.30 -3.75
CA LYS A 303 -15.29 -8.56 -5.15
C LYS A 303 -16.58 -8.50 -5.99
N ILE A 304 -17.59 -9.25 -5.63
CA ILE A 304 -18.87 -9.35 -6.35
C ILE A 304 -19.52 -7.97 -6.48
N GLU A 305 -19.61 -7.24 -5.38
CA GLU A 305 -20.30 -5.94 -5.35
C GLU A 305 -19.54 -4.84 -6.10
N THR A 306 -18.21 -4.82 -6.04
CA THR A 306 -17.39 -3.86 -6.81
C THR A 306 -17.47 -4.14 -8.32
N GLU A 307 -17.46 -5.42 -8.73
CA GLU A 307 -17.63 -5.81 -10.14
C GLU A 307 -19.03 -5.45 -10.64
N ARG A 308 -20.08 -5.73 -9.87
CA ARG A 308 -21.46 -5.32 -10.17
C ARG A 308 -21.58 -3.80 -10.36
N ALA A 309 -20.95 -3.02 -9.50
CA ALA A 309 -20.93 -1.56 -9.60
C ALA A 309 -20.20 -1.07 -10.86
N SER A 310 -19.06 -1.68 -11.20
CA SER A 310 -18.29 -1.30 -12.39
C SER A 310 -19.04 -1.65 -13.69
N MET A 311 -19.78 -2.76 -13.74
CA MET A 311 -20.65 -3.08 -14.87
C MET A 311 -21.76 -2.04 -15.03
N ALA A 312 -22.45 -1.67 -13.96
CA ALA A 312 -23.48 -0.65 -14.02
C ALA A 312 -22.92 0.75 -14.39
N LEU A 313 -21.70 1.09 -13.94
CA LEU A 313 -20.98 2.28 -14.37
C LEU A 313 -20.65 2.24 -15.88
N ALA A 314 -20.30 1.07 -16.43
CA ALA A 314 -20.06 0.91 -17.86
C ALA A 314 -21.34 1.08 -18.69
N GLU A 315 -22.48 0.58 -18.21
CA GLU A 315 -23.79 0.81 -18.83
C GLU A 315 -24.17 2.31 -18.81
N ALA A 316 -23.92 3.00 -17.71
CA ALA A 316 -24.29 4.40 -17.54
C ALA A 316 -23.38 5.38 -18.31
N PHE A 317 -22.08 5.12 -18.38
CA PHE A 317 -21.07 6.07 -18.87
C PHE A 317 -20.14 5.52 -19.94
N GLY A 318 -20.33 4.28 -20.36
CA GLY A 318 -19.51 3.59 -21.36
C GLY A 318 -18.23 2.99 -20.79
N GLU A 319 -17.61 2.11 -21.57
CA GLU A 319 -16.33 1.47 -21.27
C GLU A 319 -15.16 2.38 -21.69
N PRO A 320 -14.19 2.68 -20.84
CA PRO A 320 -12.97 3.37 -21.22
C PRO A 320 -12.09 2.49 -22.11
N LEU A 321 -11.12 3.09 -22.79
CA LEU A 321 -10.34 2.44 -23.84
C LEU A 321 -9.73 1.10 -23.44
N TRP A 322 -9.21 0.98 -22.21
CA TRP A 322 -8.61 -0.28 -21.73
C TRP A 322 -9.63 -1.33 -21.31
N CYS A 323 -10.88 -0.95 -21.15
CA CYS A 323 -11.97 -1.84 -20.77
C CYS A 323 -12.90 -2.23 -21.93
N VAL A 324 -12.71 -1.71 -23.14
CA VAL A 324 -13.61 -1.94 -24.30
C VAL A 324 -13.84 -3.45 -24.50
N GLY A 325 -15.11 -3.86 -24.55
CA GLY A 325 -15.56 -5.24 -24.77
C GLY A 325 -15.44 -6.14 -23.52
N THR A 326 -15.31 -5.58 -22.32
CA THR A 326 -15.27 -6.34 -21.06
C THR A 326 -16.55 -6.20 -20.22
N GLY A 327 -17.42 -5.26 -20.55
CA GLY A 327 -18.57 -4.90 -19.72
C GLY A 327 -18.22 -4.13 -18.47
N MET A 328 -16.97 -3.71 -18.30
CA MET A 328 -16.46 -3.03 -17.09
C MET A 328 -16.08 -1.58 -17.40
N ARG A 329 -16.26 -0.69 -16.43
CA ARG A 329 -15.75 0.68 -16.52
C ARG A 329 -14.34 0.84 -15.94
N ASN A 330 -13.92 -0.04 -15.08
CA ASN A 330 -12.66 0.09 -14.32
C ASN A 330 -11.76 -1.11 -14.57
N THR A 331 -10.48 -0.89 -14.84
CA THR A 331 -9.50 -1.97 -15.02
C THR A 331 -9.20 -2.69 -13.71
N HIS A 332 -9.18 -1.94 -12.62
CA HIS A 332 -8.94 -2.42 -11.25
C HIS A 332 -9.97 -1.79 -10.33
N LEU A 333 -10.37 -2.48 -9.29
CA LEU A 333 -11.43 -2.07 -8.37
C LEU A 333 -11.00 -2.08 -6.90
N ARG A 334 -10.02 -2.93 -6.55
CA ARG A 334 -9.70 -3.27 -5.16
C ARG A 334 -8.20 -3.17 -4.89
N ALA A 335 -7.87 -2.49 -3.77
CA ALA A 335 -6.51 -2.46 -3.24
C ALA A 335 -6.54 -2.20 -1.74
N VAL A 336 -5.67 -2.83 -0.97
CA VAL A 336 -5.62 -2.67 0.49
C VAL A 336 -4.47 -1.75 0.88
N ALA A 337 -4.80 -0.50 1.17
CA ALA A 337 -3.84 0.49 1.66
C ALA A 337 -3.47 0.25 3.13
N PRO A 338 -2.30 0.71 3.59
CA PRO A 338 -1.86 0.56 5.00
C PRO A 338 -2.76 1.24 6.04
N THR A 339 -3.43 2.34 5.71
CA THR A 339 -4.44 3.08 6.51
C THR A 339 -4.04 3.45 7.95
N VAL A 340 -2.76 3.58 8.28
CA VAL A 340 -2.27 3.80 9.65
C VAL A 340 -2.91 5.03 10.33
N SER A 341 -3.06 6.15 9.62
CA SER A 341 -3.71 7.34 10.15
C SER A 341 -5.24 7.25 10.13
N ASN A 342 -5.77 6.67 9.05
CA ASN A 342 -7.21 6.57 8.80
C ASN A 342 -7.91 5.63 9.80
N SER A 343 -7.24 4.55 10.22
CA SER A 343 -7.77 3.61 11.21
C SER A 343 -8.00 4.27 12.58
N LYS A 344 -7.15 5.25 12.95
CA LYS A 344 -7.34 6.03 14.17
C LYS A 344 -8.60 6.89 14.11
N LEU A 345 -8.85 7.54 12.97
CA LEU A 345 -10.07 8.34 12.74
C LEU A 345 -11.32 7.46 12.67
N SER A 346 -11.19 6.23 12.25
CA SER A 346 -12.30 5.27 12.10
C SER A 346 -12.68 4.55 13.40
N GLY A 347 -12.30 5.08 14.55
CA GLY A 347 -12.63 4.52 15.87
C GLY A 347 -11.46 3.80 16.53
N ASN A 348 -10.22 4.13 16.15
CA ASN A 348 -9.00 3.50 16.66
C ASN A 348 -9.01 1.97 16.44
N VAL A 349 -9.30 1.55 15.22
CA VAL A 349 -9.30 0.15 14.79
C VAL A 349 -7.92 -0.23 14.24
N SER A 350 -7.68 -1.52 14.01
CA SER A 350 -6.42 -1.99 13.40
C SER A 350 -6.24 -1.46 11.98
N PRO A 351 -5.01 -1.13 11.56
CA PRO A 351 -4.75 -0.61 10.23
C PRO A 351 -4.87 -1.72 9.16
N GLY A 352 -5.52 -1.42 8.04
CA GLY A 352 -5.65 -2.32 6.91
C GLY A 352 -6.07 -3.73 7.29
N ILE A 353 -5.27 -4.68 6.86
CA ILE A 353 -5.40 -6.12 7.13
C ILE A 353 -4.35 -6.62 8.15
N GLU A 354 -3.62 -5.71 8.77
CA GLU A 354 -2.51 -6.05 9.66
C GLU A 354 -2.97 -6.38 11.08
N PRO A 355 -2.24 -7.26 11.79
CA PRO A 355 -2.43 -7.45 13.21
C PRO A 355 -2.05 -6.19 14.01
N TRP A 356 -2.65 -6.02 15.17
CA TRP A 356 -2.19 -5.03 16.14
C TRP A 356 -0.73 -5.27 16.54
N ALA A 357 0.10 -4.23 16.47
CA ALA A 357 1.49 -4.29 16.91
C ALA A 357 1.60 -4.45 18.43
N ALA A 358 0.68 -3.88 19.19
CA ALA A 358 0.58 -3.94 20.63
C ALA A 358 -0.85 -3.62 21.08
N ASN A 359 -1.34 -4.19 22.19
CA ASN A 359 -2.66 -3.89 22.75
C ASN A 359 -2.68 -2.60 23.57
N VAL A 360 -1.53 -2.11 23.99
CA VAL A 360 -1.34 -0.76 24.56
C VAL A 360 0.03 -0.23 24.13
N PHE A 361 0.10 1.02 23.75
CA PHE A 361 1.33 1.68 23.34
C PHE A 361 1.27 3.19 23.56
N THR A 362 2.44 3.80 23.62
CA THR A 362 2.59 5.25 23.72
C THR A 362 2.69 5.86 22.33
N GLU A 363 1.85 6.83 22.03
CA GLU A 363 1.85 7.59 20.79
C GLU A 363 2.32 9.02 21.05
N GLN A 364 3.38 9.44 20.37
CA GLN A 364 3.82 10.84 20.35
C GLN A 364 3.16 11.60 19.19
N SER A 365 2.59 12.74 19.47
CA SER A 365 2.03 13.67 18.49
C SER A 365 2.52 15.09 18.77
N LEU A 366 2.25 16.02 17.84
CA LEU A 366 2.53 17.44 18.04
C LEU A 366 1.78 18.04 19.27
N LYS A 367 0.71 17.37 19.75
CA LYS A 367 -0.10 17.79 20.89
C LYS A 367 0.30 17.10 22.20
N GLY A 368 1.33 16.26 22.19
CA GLY A 368 1.81 15.54 23.37
C GLY A 368 1.87 14.03 23.18
N THR A 369 2.12 13.35 24.28
CA THR A 369 2.22 11.89 24.37
C THR A 369 0.93 11.30 24.92
N PHE A 370 0.37 10.31 24.24
CA PHE A 370 -0.90 9.67 24.60
C PHE A 370 -0.70 8.15 24.74
N ILE A 371 -1.32 7.57 25.75
CA ILE A 371 -1.42 6.11 25.85
C ILE A 371 -2.63 5.67 25.02
N ARG A 372 -2.38 4.80 24.04
CA ARG A 372 -3.42 4.17 23.21
C ARG A 372 -3.68 2.76 23.68
N LYS A 373 -4.93 2.45 23.93
CA LYS A 373 -5.42 1.13 24.32
C LYS A 373 -6.20 0.51 23.17
N ASN A 374 -6.08 -0.80 22.98
CA ASN A 374 -6.91 -1.54 22.02
C ASN A 374 -8.37 -1.53 22.51
N PRO A 375 -9.33 -0.92 21.76
CA PRO A 375 -10.70 -0.78 22.23
C PRO A 375 -11.42 -2.09 22.41
N SER A 376 -11.11 -3.12 21.60
CA SER A 376 -11.73 -4.44 21.73
C SER A 376 -11.28 -5.16 22.99
N LEU A 377 -9.99 -5.07 23.35
CA LEU A 377 -9.48 -5.59 24.62
C LEU A 377 -10.09 -4.84 25.81
N GLU A 378 -10.20 -3.52 25.71
CA GLU A 378 -10.80 -2.71 26.79
C GLU A 378 -12.23 -3.14 27.09
N LYS A 379 -13.05 -3.47 26.07
CA LYS A 379 -14.39 -4.02 26.25
C LYS A 379 -14.36 -5.34 27.02
N VAL A 380 -13.44 -6.24 26.66
CA VAL A 380 -13.30 -7.55 27.34
C VAL A 380 -12.87 -7.36 28.78
N LEU A 381 -11.89 -6.49 29.05
CA LEU A 381 -11.44 -6.20 30.41
C LEU A 381 -12.55 -5.57 31.26
N LYS A 382 -13.36 -4.67 30.69
CA LYS A 382 -14.54 -4.08 31.38
C LYS A 382 -15.59 -5.15 31.74
N HIS A 383 -15.86 -6.07 30.80
CA HIS A 383 -16.84 -7.13 31.01
C HIS A 383 -16.45 -8.13 32.11
N ASN A 384 -15.14 -8.27 32.36
CA ASN A 384 -14.60 -9.20 33.35
C ASN A 384 -14.08 -8.48 34.62
N ASP A 385 -14.43 -7.21 34.84
CA ASP A 385 -13.97 -6.40 35.98
C ASP A 385 -12.43 -6.25 36.09
N LEU A 386 -11.73 -6.40 34.97
CA LEU A 386 -10.27 -6.34 34.85
C LEU A 386 -9.74 -5.00 34.28
N ASN A 387 -10.61 -4.05 33.97
CA ASN A 387 -10.21 -2.79 33.36
C ASN A 387 -9.67 -1.79 34.40
N ASN A 388 -8.47 -2.04 34.87
CA ASN A 388 -7.78 -1.21 35.87
C ASN A 388 -6.31 -0.98 35.50
N ASP A 389 -5.67 0.01 36.15
CA ASP A 389 -4.31 0.44 35.84
C ASP A 389 -3.28 -0.68 36.10
N LYS A 390 -3.52 -1.59 37.03
CA LYS A 390 -2.63 -2.71 37.30
C LYS A 390 -2.55 -3.65 36.11
N VAL A 391 -3.69 -4.01 35.51
CA VAL A 391 -3.74 -4.90 34.33
C VAL A 391 -3.14 -4.19 33.12
N TRP A 392 -3.51 -2.94 32.85
CA TRP A 392 -2.93 -2.18 31.75
C TRP A 392 -1.43 -1.91 31.93
N GLY A 393 -0.96 -1.71 33.16
CA GLY A 393 0.47 -1.60 33.47
C GLY A 393 1.24 -2.85 33.09
N LYS A 394 0.75 -4.03 33.48
CA LYS A 394 1.34 -5.32 33.08
C LYS A 394 1.42 -5.50 31.55
N ILE A 395 0.33 -5.18 30.86
CA ILE A 395 0.30 -5.27 29.37
C ILE A 395 1.33 -4.32 28.75
N LEU A 396 1.47 -3.10 29.29
CA LEU A 396 2.44 -2.11 28.80
C LEU A 396 3.89 -2.55 29.08
N GLU A 397 4.18 -3.04 30.26
CA GLU A 397 5.48 -3.59 30.66
C GLU A 397 5.90 -4.77 29.77
N ASP A 398 4.94 -5.58 29.34
CA ASP A 398 5.12 -6.73 28.44
C ASP A 398 5.07 -6.33 26.94
N GLY A 399 5.35 -5.05 26.65
CA GLY A 399 5.40 -4.53 25.28
C GLY A 399 4.06 -4.56 24.52
N GLY A 400 2.95 -4.55 25.25
CA GLY A 400 1.59 -4.61 24.71
C GLY A 400 1.02 -6.02 24.57
N SER A 401 1.72 -7.04 25.05
CA SER A 401 1.28 -8.44 25.11
C SER A 401 0.30 -8.67 26.25
N VAL A 402 -0.69 -9.55 26.03
CA VAL A 402 -1.60 -10.05 27.07
C VAL A 402 -1.15 -11.40 27.65
N GLN A 403 -0.08 -12.01 27.14
CA GLN A 403 0.33 -13.36 27.51
C GLN A 403 0.74 -13.47 28.98
N GLY A 404 1.35 -12.43 29.55
CA GLY A 404 1.73 -12.35 30.97
C GLY A 404 0.59 -12.07 31.95
N VAL A 405 -0.63 -11.79 31.49
CA VAL A 405 -1.79 -11.42 32.31
C VAL A 405 -2.54 -12.68 32.76
N LYS A 406 -2.26 -13.16 33.97
CA LYS A 406 -2.86 -14.39 34.52
C LYS A 406 -4.40 -14.29 34.65
N GLU A 407 -4.89 -13.11 34.92
CA GLU A 407 -6.31 -12.81 35.06
C GLU A 407 -7.13 -13.09 33.77
N LEU A 408 -6.46 -13.28 32.62
CA LEU A 408 -7.06 -13.64 31.33
C LEU A 408 -6.97 -15.14 30.99
N ASP A 409 -6.38 -15.97 31.82
CA ASP A 409 -6.18 -17.41 31.53
C ASP A 409 -7.48 -18.14 31.26
N ASP A 410 -8.54 -17.86 32.04
CA ASP A 410 -9.85 -18.51 31.96
C ASP A 410 -10.89 -17.70 31.15
N VAL A 411 -10.49 -16.56 30.54
CA VAL A 411 -11.42 -15.73 29.76
C VAL A 411 -11.57 -16.29 28.35
N LEU A 412 -12.77 -16.77 28.04
CA LEU A 412 -13.13 -17.36 26.75
C LEU A 412 -14.07 -16.43 25.98
N LEU A 413 -13.80 -16.24 24.68
CA LEU A 413 -14.47 -15.27 23.84
C LEU A 413 -15.26 -15.92 22.69
N GLY A 414 -16.28 -15.21 22.22
CA GLY A 414 -17.09 -15.56 21.06
C GLY A 414 -17.86 -16.90 21.20
N LYS A 415 -18.51 -17.29 20.11
CA LYS A 415 -19.29 -18.53 20.05
C LYS A 415 -18.43 -19.79 20.11
N HIS A 416 -17.16 -19.69 19.75
CA HIS A 416 -16.22 -20.82 19.71
C HIS A 416 -15.44 -20.99 21.02
N LYS A 417 -15.68 -20.14 22.03
CA LYS A 417 -15.01 -20.21 23.35
C LYS A 417 -13.48 -20.23 23.25
N ILE A 418 -12.92 -19.32 22.47
CA ILE A 418 -11.48 -19.20 22.27
C ILE A 418 -10.87 -18.33 23.38
N SER A 419 -9.70 -18.69 23.87
CA SER A 419 -8.99 -17.94 24.90
C SER A 419 -8.76 -16.49 24.48
N ALA A 420 -8.99 -15.55 25.37
CA ALA A 420 -8.69 -14.14 25.15
C ALA A 420 -7.21 -13.92 24.77
N LYS A 421 -6.29 -14.70 25.32
CA LYS A 421 -4.87 -14.63 24.99
C LYS A 421 -4.58 -14.99 23.53
N GLU A 422 -5.30 -15.94 22.94
CA GLU A 422 -5.18 -16.28 21.52
C GLU A 422 -5.79 -15.18 20.63
N VAL A 423 -6.92 -14.61 21.00
CA VAL A 423 -7.63 -13.57 20.25
C VAL A 423 -6.86 -12.24 20.23
N PHE A 424 -6.17 -11.90 21.32
CA PHE A 424 -5.44 -10.64 21.47
C PHE A 424 -3.93 -10.77 21.28
N LYS A 425 -3.46 -11.82 20.61
CA LYS A 425 -2.06 -11.90 20.15
C LYS A 425 -1.68 -10.66 19.36
N THR A 426 -0.50 -10.13 19.63
CA THR A 426 0.11 -9.04 18.87
C THR A 426 0.84 -9.56 17.63
N PHE A 427 1.22 -8.67 16.71
CA PHE A 427 1.98 -9.03 15.50
C PHE A 427 3.21 -9.91 15.79
N LYS A 428 3.93 -9.64 16.89
CA LYS A 428 5.13 -10.41 17.27
C LYS A 428 4.83 -11.84 17.74
N GLU A 429 3.61 -12.10 18.19
CA GLU A 429 3.17 -13.37 18.75
C GLU A 429 2.47 -14.25 17.72
N ILE A 430 1.97 -13.64 16.65
CA ILE A 430 1.32 -14.33 15.54
C ILE A 430 2.39 -15.00 14.66
N ASN A 431 2.13 -16.23 14.23
CA ASN A 431 2.96 -16.93 13.27
C ASN A 431 2.99 -16.15 11.94
N GLN A 432 4.17 -15.68 11.56
CA GLN A 432 4.35 -14.86 10.36
C GLN A 432 3.98 -15.58 9.06
N LEU A 433 4.09 -16.91 9.03
CA LEU A 433 3.64 -17.71 7.89
C LEU A 433 2.11 -17.62 7.73
N GLU A 434 1.35 -17.56 8.83
CA GLU A 434 -0.10 -17.37 8.77
C GLU A 434 -0.49 -15.98 8.25
N VAL A 435 0.29 -14.94 8.57
CA VAL A 435 0.09 -13.59 7.99
C VAL A 435 0.23 -13.65 6.47
N VAL A 436 1.28 -14.33 5.97
CA VAL A 436 1.52 -14.51 4.53
C VAL A 436 0.45 -15.38 3.88
N ASN A 437 0.05 -16.49 4.52
CA ASN A 437 -1.00 -17.37 4.02
C ASN A 437 -2.33 -16.62 3.87
N GLN A 438 -2.71 -15.81 4.86
CA GLN A 438 -3.92 -15.01 4.79
C GLN A 438 -3.86 -13.92 3.72
N ALA A 439 -2.69 -13.31 3.51
CA ALA A 439 -2.48 -12.39 2.41
C ALA A 439 -2.68 -13.10 1.05
N GLY A 440 -2.14 -14.31 0.88
CA GLY A 440 -2.34 -15.13 -0.32
C GLY A 440 -3.81 -15.52 -0.57
N ILE A 441 -4.58 -15.80 0.49
CA ILE A 441 -6.02 -16.06 0.37
C ILE A 441 -6.76 -14.81 -0.11
N ARG A 442 -6.46 -13.65 0.47
CA ARG A 442 -7.08 -12.37 0.09
C ARG A 442 -6.75 -11.97 -1.34
N GLN A 443 -5.55 -12.28 -1.82
CA GLN A 443 -5.11 -11.95 -3.19
C GLN A 443 -6.00 -12.56 -4.29
N GLN A 444 -6.76 -13.61 -3.99
CA GLN A 444 -7.75 -14.19 -4.94
C GLN A 444 -8.94 -13.25 -5.20
N TYR A 445 -9.12 -12.23 -4.37
CA TYR A 445 -10.26 -11.30 -4.40
C TYR A 445 -9.83 -9.84 -4.62
N ILE A 446 -8.54 -9.58 -4.70
CA ILE A 446 -7.95 -8.25 -4.91
C ILE A 446 -7.27 -8.23 -6.29
N ASP A 447 -7.35 -7.12 -6.99
CA ASP A 447 -6.80 -6.94 -8.34
C ASP A 447 -5.27 -6.80 -8.36
#